data_65ef5d1ab627574d5a38982db8ca5cdd
#
_entry.id   65ef5d1ab627574d5a38982db8ca5cdd
#
_cell.length_a   1.000
_cell.length_b   1.000
_cell.length_c   1.000
_cell.angle_alpha   90.00
_cell.angle_beta   90.00
_cell.angle_gamma   90.00
#
_symmetry.space_group_name_H-M   'P 1'
#
loop_
_entity.id
_entity.type
_entity.pdbx_description
1 polymer ?
#
loop_
_entity_poly.entity_id
_entity_poly.type
_entity_poly.pdbx_seq_one_letter_code
_entity_poly.pdbx_strand_id
1 'polypeptide(L)'
;MSIPNHDVPTGKLDYCQITGSKNLFLAIDLGHQPPCDALPTKEMLDQSEKTYPLRLMICPESGSAQIDYVVDGSEIYYPDYPYRSGISKPLEEYQRAFADDIVSRFGIAKGSLCVDVGSNDGTLLTGFKRNDMKVL
;
A
#
# COMPACT_ATOMS: atom_id res chain seq x y z
N MET A 1 8.57 -17.56 17.32
CA MET A 1 9.45 -16.39 17.20
C MET A 1 8.53 -15.17 17.09
N SER A 2 8.45 -14.34 18.12
CA SER A 2 7.72 -13.07 18.04
C SER A 2 8.55 -12.11 17.18
N ILE A 3 7.99 -11.64 16.09
CA ILE A 3 8.57 -10.55 15.31
C ILE A 3 8.64 -9.35 16.25
N PRO A 4 9.80 -8.68 16.41
CA PRO A 4 9.86 -7.47 17.19
C PRO A 4 8.84 -6.48 16.63
N ASN A 5 7.99 -5.95 17.49
CA ASN A 5 7.09 -4.87 17.12
C ASN A 5 7.98 -3.67 16.82
N HIS A 6 8.29 -3.45 15.53
CA HIS A 6 8.89 -2.20 15.11
C HIS A 6 7.77 -1.18 15.24
N ASP A 7 7.85 -0.35 16.28
CA ASP A 7 6.96 0.81 16.41
C ASP A 7 7.12 1.67 15.17
N VAL A 8 6.20 1.49 14.23
CA VAL A 8 6.13 2.39 13.06
C VAL A 8 5.78 3.76 13.61
N PRO A 9 6.64 4.77 13.42
CA PRO A 9 6.36 6.09 13.97
C PRO A 9 5.06 6.60 13.34
N THR A 10 4.08 6.92 14.18
CA THR A 10 2.85 7.61 13.76
C THR A 10 3.04 9.11 13.86
N GLY A 11 2.30 9.87 13.05
CA GLY A 11 2.39 11.32 13.03
C GLY A 11 3.35 11.85 11.95
N LYS A 12 3.89 13.05 12.19
CA LYS A 12 4.72 13.75 11.21
C LYS A 12 6.09 13.06 11.04
N LEU A 13 6.46 12.83 9.77
CA LEU A 13 7.79 12.41 9.37
C LEU A 13 8.57 13.60 8.78
N ASP A 14 9.73 13.92 9.37
CA ASP A 14 10.62 14.98 8.89
C ASP A 14 11.90 14.44 8.26
N TYR A 15 11.90 13.16 7.87
CA TYR A 15 13.05 12.49 7.26
C TYR A 15 12.64 11.49 6.17
N CYS A 16 13.55 11.22 5.25
CA CYS A 16 13.39 10.20 4.23
C CYS A 16 13.43 8.79 4.86
N GLN A 17 12.41 7.98 4.62
CA GLN A 17 12.30 6.62 5.16
C GLN A 17 13.36 5.66 4.61
N ILE A 18 14.01 6.01 3.47
CA ILE A 18 15.06 5.18 2.85
C ILE A 18 16.44 5.57 3.36
N THR A 19 16.77 6.88 3.38
CA THR A 19 18.12 7.36 3.68
C THR A 19 18.27 7.94 5.07
N GLY A 20 17.16 8.26 5.77
CA GLY A 20 17.18 9.03 7.02
C GLY A 20 17.48 10.54 6.83
N SER A 21 17.70 11.00 5.60
CA SER A 21 17.97 12.39 5.29
C SER A 21 16.80 13.30 5.65
N LYS A 22 17.09 14.46 6.22
CA LYS A 22 16.09 15.52 6.47
C LYS A 22 15.90 16.47 5.27
N ASN A 23 16.64 16.24 4.19
CA ASN A 23 16.53 17.04 2.96
C ASN A 23 15.30 16.55 2.16
N LEU A 24 14.12 16.98 2.59
CA LEU A 24 12.86 16.72 1.92
C LEU A 24 12.30 18.03 1.39
N PHE A 25 11.81 18.05 0.15
CA PHE A 25 11.05 19.17 -0.37
C PHE A 25 9.61 18.80 -0.67
N LEU A 26 8.71 19.75 -0.44
CA LEU A 26 7.29 19.62 -0.70
C LEU A 26 7.03 19.68 -2.21
N ALA A 27 6.47 18.61 -2.78
CA ALA A 27 6.07 18.56 -4.18
C ALA A 27 4.59 18.93 -4.36
N ILE A 28 3.70 18.37 -3.52
CA ILE A 28 2.26 18.62 -3.57
C ILE A 28 1.72 18.68 -2.14
N ASP A 29 0.88 19.68 -1.85
CA ASP A 29 0.10 19.76 -0.62
C ASP A 29 -1.39 19.72 -0.98
N LEU A 30 -2.08 18.66 -0.56
CA LEU A 30 -3.51 18.49 -0.73
C LEU A 30 -4.32 18.89 0.53
N GLY A 31 -3.64 19.54 1.50
CA GLY A 31 -4.26 19.93 2.76
C GLY A 31 -4.58 18.73 3.65
N HIS A 32 -5.66 18.83 4.41
CA HIS A 32 -6.16 17.76 5.24
C HIS A 32 -7.22 16.94 4.49
N GLN A 33 -7.04 15.62 4.45
CA GLN A 33 -7.93 14.69 3.77
C GLN A 33 -8.36 13.57 4.72
N PRO A 34 -9.58 13.04 4.60
CA PRO A 34 -9.97 11.84 5.32
C PRO A 34 -9.21 10.61 4.80
N PRO A 35 -9.10 9.53 5.60
CA PRO A 35 -8.56 8.27 5.12
C PRO A 35 -9.33 7.77 3.90
N CYS A 36 -8.60 7.24 2.92
CA CYS A 36 -9.19 6.60 1.76
C CYS A 36 -10.06 5.42 2.21
N ASP A 37 -11.21 5.23 1.57
CA ASP A 37 -12.18 4.16 1.86
C ASP A 37 -12.84 4.19 3.26
N ALA A 38 -12.59 5.20 4.08
CA ALA A 38 -13.34 5.44 5.32
C ALA A 38 -14.72 6.02 5.00
N LEU A 39 -15.60 5.19 4.44
CA LEU A 39 -16.91 5.62 3.97
C LEU A 39 -17.86 5.87 5.16
N PRO A 40 -18.37 7.10 5.38
CA PRO A 40 -19.29 7.38 6.46
C PRO A 40 -20.64 6.69 6.23
N THR A 41 -21.23 6.18 7.30
CA THR A 41 -22.65 5.74 7.27
C THR A 41 -23.59 6.94 7.23
N LYS A 42 -24.87 6.69 6.95
CA LYS A 42 -25.89 7.77 6.92
C LYS A 42 -25.96 8.53 8.24
N GLU A 43 -25.80 7.83 9.35
CA GLU A 43 -25.86 8.38 10.72
C GLU A 43 -24.63 9.22 11.06
N MET A 44 -23.53 9.05 10.31
CA MET A 44 -22.27 9.80 10.50
C MET A 44 -22.19 11.07 9.65
N LEU A 45 -23.11 11.28 8.71
CA LEU A 45 -23.04 12.42 7.77
C LEU A 45 -23.10 13.80 8.45
N ASP A 46 -23.72 13.89 9.63
CA ASP A 46 -23.80 15.12 10.41
C ASP A 46 -22.69 15.23 11.48
N GLN A 47 -21.71 14.33 11.47
CA GLN A 47 -20.59 14.34 12.40
C GLN A 47 -19.31 14.84 11.71
N SER A 48 -18.38 15.37 12.51
CA SER A 48 -17.07 15.76 11.98
C SER A 48 -16.25 14.53 11.62
N GLU A 49 -15.68 14.54 10.42
CA GLU A 49 -14.81 13.48 9.92
C GLU A 49 -13.35 13.70 10.35
N LYS A 50 -12.65 12.62 10.70
CA LYS A 50 -11.21 12.68 10.96
C LYS A 50 -10.47 12.98 9.66
N THR A 51 -9.53 13.90 9.70
CA THR A 51 -8.69 14.24 8.56
C THR A 51 -7.23 14.31 8.95
N TYR A 52 -6.34 14.01 8.01
CA TYR A 52 -4.89 14.00 8.19
C TYR A 52 -4.20 14.81 7.11
N PRO A 53 -3.01 15.41 7.38
CA PRO A 53 -2.23 16.07 6.35
C PRO A 53 -1.89 15.10 5.22
N LEU A 54 -2.14 15.50 3.97
CA LEU A 54 -1.78 14.73 2.79
C LEU A 54 -0.83 15.55 1.91
N ARG A 55 0.46 15.34 2.12
CA ARG A 55 1.53 16.05 1.42
C ARG A 55 2.51 15.06 0.83
N LEU A 56 2.85 15.26 -0.45
CA LEU A 56 3.87 14.50 -1.15
C LEU A 56 5.21 15.21 -1.01
N MET A 57 6.17 14.53 -0.41
CA MET A 57 7.56 14.98 -0.26
C MET A 57 8.47 14.19 -1.19
N ILE A 58 9.48 14.84 -1.71
CA ILE A 58 10.56 14.20 -2.52
C ILE A 58 11.87 14.30 -1.76
N CYS A 59 12.59 13.20 -1.71
CA CYS A 59 13.96 13.14 -1.22
C CYS A 59 14.92 13.14 -2.40
N PRO A 60 15.72 14.20 -2.63
CA PRO A 60 16.67 14.24 -3.76
C PRO A 60 17.78 13.19 -3.68
N GLU A 61 18.14 12.78 -2.47
CA GLU A 61 19.24 11.82 -2.25
C GLU A 61 18.86 10.39 -2.64
N SER A 62 17.59 9.99 -2.43
CA SER A 62 17.10 8.65 -2.81
C SER A 62 16.30 8.65 -4.09
N GLY A 63 15.83 9.81 -4.56
CA GLY A 63 14.83 9.92 -5.62
C GLY A 63 13.43 9.45 -5.21
N SER A 64 13.20 9.12 -3.95
CA SER A 64 11.91 8.61 -3.49
C SER A 64 10.89 9.71 -3.27
N ALA A 65 9.63 9.38 -3.52
CA ALA A 65 8.46 10.16 -3.12
C ALA A 65 7.82 9.48 -1.91
N GLN A 66 7.45 10.26 -0.90
CA GLN A 66 6.78 9.77 0.31
C GLN A 66 5.79 10.78 0.85
N ILE A 67 4.80 10.33 1.61
CA ILE A 67 3.99 11.23 2.44
C ILE A 67 4.76 11.57 3.72
N ASP A 68 4.50 12.75 4.30
CA ASP A 68 5.18 13.22 5.52
C ASP A 68 4.33 13.08 6.79
N TYR A 69 3.29 12.29 6.72
CA TYR A 69 2.45 11.96 7.88
C TYR A 69 2.03 10.51 7.84
N VAL A 70 2.31 9.77 8.90
CA VAL A 70 1.94 8.36 9.05
C VAL A 70 0.71 8.27 9.93
N VAL A 71 -0.38 7.76 9.36
CA VAL A 71 -1.60 7.44 10.11
C VAL A 71 -1.44 6.04 10.71
N ASP A 72 -1.98 5.83 11.91
CA ASP A 72 -1.99 4.50 12.50
C ASP A 72 -2.69 3.49 11.59
N GLY A 73 -2.05 2.33 11.36
CA GLY A 73 -2.57 1.33 10.44
C GLY A 73 -3.97 0.83 10.81
N SER A 74 -4.32 0.82 12.11
CA SER A 74 -5.65 0.41 12.58
C SER A 74 -6.76 1.40 12.19
N GLU A 75 -6.41 2.64 11.87
CA GLU A 75 -7.36 3.66 11.38
C GLU A 75 -7.58 3.59 9.86
N ILE A 76 -6.69 2.90 9.13
CA ILE A 76 -6.77 2.76 7.67
C ILE A 76 -7.22 1.35 7.30
N TYR A 77 -6.64 0.32 7.94
CA TYR A 77 -6.87 -1.09 7.64
C TYR A 77 -7.65 -1.74 8.78
N TYR A 78 -8.96 -1.59 8.76
CA TYR A 78 -9.88 -2.21 9.71
C TYR A 78 -10.47 -3.52 9.15
N PRO A 79 -11.04 -4.41 9.98
CA PRO A 79 -11.49 -5.74 9.55
C PRO A 79 -12.44 -5.74 8.34
N ASP A 80 -13.29 -4.73 8.24
CA ASP A 80 -14.27 -4.56 7.15
C ASP A 80 -13.76 -3.62 6.04
N TYR A 81 -12.43 -3.50 5.87
CA TYR A 81 -11.84 -2.65 4.83
C TYR A 81 -12.42 -3.00 3.45
N PRO A 82 -13.04 -2.02 2.75
CA PRO A 82 -13.92 -2.34 1.64
C PRO A 82 -13.19 -2.64 0.33
N TYR A 83 -11.93 -2.16 0.17
CA TYR A 83 -11.20 -2.34 -1.07
C TYR A 83 -10.77 -3.79 -1.27
N ARG A 84 -11.11 -4.35 -2.44
CA ARG A 84 -10.69 -5.69 -2.90
C ARG A 84 -10.14 -5.57 -4.32
N SER A 85 -8.93 -6.04 -4.56
CA SER A 85 -8.30 -5.99 -5.88
C SER A 85 -9.08 -6.79 -6.93
N GLY A 86 -9.70 -7.90 -6.53
CA GLY A 86 -10.48 -8.77 -7.41
C GLY A 86 -11.90 -8.27 -7.74
N ILE A 87 -12.35 -7.13 -7.17
CA ILE A 87 -13.69 -6.59 -7.44
C ILE A 87 -13.82 -6.04 -8.87
N SER A 88 -12.73 -5.57 -9.45
CA SER A 88 -12.66 -5.02 -10.80
C SER A 88 -12.10 -6.06 -11.75
N LYS A 89 -12.95 -6.58 -12.64
CA LYS A 89 -12.53 -7.57 -13.65
C LYS A 89 -11.36 -7.10 -14.51
N PRO A 90 -11.28 -5.85 -15.01
CA PRO A 90 -10.12 -5.36 -15.74
C PRO A 90 -8.83 -5.38 -14.90
N LEU A 91 -8.91 -5.07 -13.60
CA LEU A 91 -7.75 -5.12 -12.71
C LEU A 91 -7.30 -6.56 -12.46
N GLU A 92 -8.24 -7.47 -12.25
CA GLU A 92 -7.95 -8.92 -12.11
C GLU A 92 -7.22 -9.45 -13.36
N GLU A 93 -7.72 -9.14 -14.55
CA GLU A 93 -7.11 -9.54 -15.82
C GLU A 93 -5.71 -8.94 -15.98
N TYR A 94 -5.54 -7.67 -15.64
CA TYR A 94 -4.23 -7.00 -15.64
C TYR A 94 -3.24 -7.66 -14.68
N GLN A 95 -3.63 -7.95 -13.46
CA GLN A 95 -2.75 -8.60 -12.47
C GLN A 95 -2.34 -10.01 -12.89
N ARG A 96 -3.24 -10.75 -13.52
CA ARG A 96 -2.91 -12.07 -14.09
C ARG A 96 -1.91 -11.95 -15.24
N ALA A 97 -2.14 -11.03 -16.17
CA ALA A 97 -1.21 -10.79 -17.28
C ALA A 97 0.15 -10.29 -16.78
N PHE A 98 0.17 -9.46 -15.74
CA PHE A 98 1.40 -9.02 -15.08
C PHE A 98 2.18 -10.19 -14.49
N ALA A 99 1.52 -11.13 -13.80
CA ALA A 99 2.20 -12.32 -13.28
C ALA A 99 2.78 -13.18 -14.41
N ASP A 100 2.07 -13.38 -15.52
CA ASP A 100 2.55 -14.11 -16.70
C ASP A 100 3.79 -13.44 -17.30
N ASP A 101 3.77 -12.10 -17.46
CA ASP A 101 4.90 -11.33 -17.98
C ASP A 101 6.14 -11.45 -17.07
N ILE A 102 5.96 -11.31 -15.75
CA ILE A 102 7.07 -11.44 -14.78
C ILE A 102 7.68 -12.83 -14.84
N VAL A 103 6.88 -13.89 -14.81
CA VAL A 103 7.38 -15.27 -14.88
C VAL A 103 8.15 -15.51 -16.17
N SER A 104 7.60 -15.06 -17.31
CA SER A 104 8.23 -15.21 -18.62
C SER A 104 9.49 -14.37 -18.77
N ARG A 105 9.42 -13.08 -18.42
CA ARG A 105 10.51 -12.10 -18.58
C ARG A 105 11.75 -12.48 -17.79
N PHE A 106 11.57 -12.97 -16.56
CA PHE A 106 12.68 -13.36 -15.67
C PHE A 106 12.99 -14.84 -15.67
N GLY A 107 12.31 -15.66 -16.49
CA GLY A 107 12.54 -17.09 -16.58
C GLY A 107 12.38 -17.82 -15.25
N ILE A 108 11.37 -17.43 -14.46
CA ILE A 108 11.18 -17.97 -13.11
C ILE A 108 10.79 -19.43 -13.20
N ALA A 109 11.56 -20.31 -12.54
CA ALA A 109 11.32 -21.75 -12.58
C ALA A 109 10.01 -22.14 -11.86
N LYS A 110 9.29 -23.11 -12.42
CA LYS A 110 8.11 -23.70 -11.77
C LYS A 110 8.43 -24.18 -10.36
N GLY A 111 7.51 -23.99 -9.43
CA GLY A 111 7.69 -24.34 -8.01
C GLY A 111 8.47 -23.32 -7.19
N SER A 112 8.97 -22.23 -7.79
CA SER A 112 9.53 -21.11 -7.06
C SER A 112 8.50 -20.48 -6.13
N LEU A 113 8.95 -19.87 -5.02
CA LEU A 113 8.10 -19.17 -4.08
C LEU A 113 7.94 -17.71 -4.49
N CYS A 114 6.71 -17.27 -4.66
CA CYS A 114 6.33 -15.89 -4.83
C CYS A 114 5.66 -15.40 -3.57
N VAL A 115 6.13 -14.26 -3.04
CA VAL A 115 5.59 -13.63 -1.84
C VAL A 115 5.06 -12.23 -2.21
N ASP A 116 3.84 -11.95 -1.81
CA ASP A 116 3.22 -10.64 -1.98
C ASP A 116 2.92 -10.04 -0.60
N VAL A 117 3.69 -9.01 -0.22
CA VAL A 117 3.55 -8.36 1.08
C VAL A 117 2.41 -7.35 1.03
N GLY A 118 1.35 -7.57 1.83
CA GLY A 118 0.14 -6.76 1.78
C GLY A 118 -0.76 -7.12 0.60
N SER A 119 -0.86 -8.41 0.28
CA SER A 119 -1.51 -8.99 -0.90
C SER A 119 -3.01 -8.66 -1.07
N ASN A 120 -3.61 -7.90 -0.18
CA ASN A 120 -5.04 -7.59 -0.14
C ASN A 120 -5.89 -8.87 -0.15
N ASP A 121 -6.61 -9.18 -1.24
CA ASP A 121 -7.41 -10.42 -1.39
C ASP A 121 -6.66 -11.56 -2.12
N GLY A 122 -5.38 -11.36 -2.43
CA GLY A 122 -4.53 -12.34 -3.10
C GLY A 122 -4.77 -12.47 -4.61
N THR A 123 -5.49 -11.55 -5.23
CA THR A 123 -5.81 -11.62 -6.68
C THR A 123 -4.55 -11.73 -7.53
N LEU A 124 -3.49 -10.94 -7.24
CA LEU A 124 -2.21 -11.04 -7.95
C LEU A 124 -1.58 -12.43 -7.80
N LEU A 125 -1.60 -12.99 -6.59
CA LEU A 125 -1.04 -14.32 -6.32
C LEU A 125 -1.74 -15.43 -7.11
N THR A 126 -3.02 -15.26 -7.48
CA THR A 126 -3.72 -16.23 -8.35
C THR A 126 -3.06 -16.33 -9.73
N GLY A 127 -2.51 -15.23 -10.25
CA GLY A 127 -1.74 -15.22 -11.49
C GLY A 127 -0.45 -16.03 -11.40
N PHE A 128 0.31 -15.88 -10.32
CA PHE A 128 1.51 -16.68 -10.07
C PHE A 128 1.19 -18.15 -9.84
N LYS A 129 0.13 -18.46 -9.08
CA LYS A 129 -0.32 -19.84 -8.86
C LYS A 129 -0.69 -20.55 -10.16
N ARG A 130 -1.30 -19.84 -11.12
CA ARG A 130 -1.61 -20.36 -12.47
C ARG A 130 -0.35 -20.73 -13.25
N ASN A 131 0.78 -20.10 -12.97
CA ASN A 131 2.09 -20.39 -13.55
C ASN A 131 2.88 -21.45 -12.76
N ASP A 132 2.21 -22.30 -11.98
CA ASP A 132 2.81 -23.36 -11.18
C ASP A 132 3.78 -22.85 -10.11
N MET A 133 3.61 -21.61 -9.61
CA MET A 133 4.38 -21.06 -8.50
C MET A 133 3.76 -21.45 -7.16
N LYS A 134 4.60 -21.56 -6.13
CA LYS A 134 4.15 -21.53 -4.74
C LYS A 134 3.90 -20.07 -4.36
N VAL A 135 2.84 -19.80 -3.60
CA VAL A 135 2.45 -18.44 -3.26
C VAL A 135 2.25 -18.29 -1.74
N LEU A 136 2.62 -17.10 -1.23
CA LEU A 136 2.49 -16.74 0.17
C LEU A 136 2.14 -15.25 0.28
#